data_09bb9c28e696792419de503f8f87befa
#
_entry.id   09bb9c28e696792419de503f8f87befa
#
_cell.length_a   1.000
_cell.length_b   1.000
_cell.length_c   1.000
_cell.angle_alpha   90.00
_cell.angle_beta   90.00
_cell.angle_gamma   90.00
#
_symmetry.space_group_name_H-M   'P 1'
#
loop_
_entity.id
_entity.type
_entity.pdbx_description
1 polymer ?
#
loop_
_entity_poly.entity_id
_entity_poly.type
_entity_poly.pdbx_seq_one_letter_code
_entity_poly.pdbx_strand_id
1 'polypeptide(L)'
;MKKIFGLILMLLSFNAVAEGDKNLHDVQFKDINNNVVTLEKYKGKNVYIKMWASWCPICLAGLAEIDELSTDPNKGFEVITIVSPEQKGEKSSEKFIEWYKGLEYKNIVVLLDEKGEVLKRTNVRGYPSSVFLNSELNIKKVVPGHLNSEQIKEMSK
;
A
#
# COMPACT_ATOMS: atom_id res chain seq x y z
N MET A 1 21.42 14.65 -65.42
CA MET A 1 20.31 14.01 -64.69
C MET A 1 20.78 13.63 -63.27
N LYS A 2 20.46 14.48 -62.32
CA LYS A 2 20.82 14.21 -60.90
C LYS A 2 19.65 13.52 -60.21
N LYS A 3 19.84 12.26 -59.79
CA LYS A 3 18.87 11.51 -59.00
C LYS A 3 19.06 11.90 -57.54
N ILE A 4 18.07 12.62 -57.00
CA ILE A 4 18.00 12.94 -55.58
C ILE A 4 17.40 11.73 -54.86
N PHE A 5 18.21 10.99 -54.10
CA PHE A 5 17.78 9.91 -53.22
C PHE A 5 17.29 10.56 -51.94
N GLY A 6 15.97 10.69 -51.80
CA GLY A 6 15.35 11.13 -50.53
C GLY A 6 15.43 10.07 -49.48
N LEU A 7 16.27 10.29 -48.48
CA LEU A 7 16.35 9.46 -47.26
C LEU A 7 15.16 9.81 -46.37
N ILE A 8 14.12 8.98 -46.39
CA ILE A 8 13.00 9.09 -45.47
C ILE A 8 13.47 8.54 -44.12
N LEU A 9 13.80 9.43 -43.18
CA LEU A 9 14.09 9.10 -41.80
C LEU A 9 12.77 8.82 -41.09
N MET A 10 12.42 7.53 -40.97
CA MET A 10 11.24 7.08 -40.26
C MET A 10 11.52 7.20 -38.76
N LEU A 11 11.07 8.29 -38.13
CA LEU A 11 11.07 8.46 -36.67
C LEU A 11 10.10 7.46 -36.07
N LEU A 12 10.63 6.35 -35.60
CA LEU A 12 9.90 5.42 -34.72
C LEU A 12 9.71 6.14 -33.37
N SER A 13 8.55 6.74 -33.19
CA SER A 13 8.11 7.21 -31.89
C SER A 13 7.88 5.99 -31.01
N PHE A 14 8.85 5.65 -30.17
CA PHE A 14 8.64 4.76 -29.07
C PHE A 14 7.68 5.44 -28.09
N ASN A 15 6.40 5.09 -28.15
CA ASN A 15 5.49 5.34 -27.05
C ASN A 15 5.94 4.45 -25.90
N ALA A 16 6.79 4.95 -25.03
CA ALA A 16 7.01 4.37 -23.73
C ALA A 16 5.68 4.46 -22.97
N VAL A 17 4.94 3.38 -22.93
CA VAL A 17 3.84 3.23 -21.97
C VAL A 17 4.48 3.40 -20.61
N ALA A 18 4.18 4.48 -19.91
CA ALA A 18 4.65 4.70 -18.56
C ALA A 18 4.15 3.52 -17.72
N GLU A 19 5.04 2.63 -17.33
CA GLU A 19 4.78 1.61 -16.32
C GLU A 19 4.36 2.39 -15.07
N GLY A 20 3.11 2.20 -14.62
CA GLY A 20 2.55 2.97 -13.51
C GLY A 20 3.54 2.98 -12.35
N ASP A 21 3.70 4.11 -11.71
CA ASP A 21 4.65 4.30 -10.62
C ASP A 21 4.44 3.25 -9.53
N LYS A 22 5.40 2.33 -9.39
CA LYS A 22 5.38 1.23 -8.42
C LYS A 22 6.01 1.61 -7.08
N ASN A 23 6.34 2.88 -6.88
CA ASN A 23 6.88 3.40 -5.64
C ASN A 23 5.80 4.12 -4.84
N LEU A 24 5.86 4.05 -3.51
CA LEU A 24 4.90 4.70 -2.60
C LEU A 24 5.51 5.85 -1.79
N HIS A 25 6.73 6.30 -2.08
CA HIS A 25 7.43 7.31 -1.29
C HIS A 25 6.74 8.67 -1.24
N ASP A 26 6.08 9.06 -2.32
CA ASP A 26 5.43 10.37 -2.50
C ASP A 26 3.94 10.37 -2.11
N VAL A 27 3.38 9.20 -1.78
CA VAL A 27 1.98 9.09 -1.38
C VAL A 27 1.77 9.74 -0.02
N GLN A 28 0.80 10.65 0.04
CA GLN A 28 0.38 11.29 1.27
C GLN A 28 -0.80 10.55 1.88
N PHE A 29 -0.70 10.28 3.18
CA PHE A 29 -1.73 9.65 3.99
C PHE A 29 -2.14 10.58 5.12
N LYS A 30 -3.27 10.29 5.74
CA LYS A 30 -3.57 10.78 7.10
C LYS A 30 -3.41 9.67 8.11
N ASP A 31 -2.89 10.00 9.28
CA ASP A 31 -2.95 9.09 10.43
C ASP A 31 -4.31 9.24 11.17
N ILE A 32 -4.53 8.43 12.22
CA ILE A 32 -5.74 8.49 13.05
C ILE A 32 -5.87 9.75 13.90
N ASN A 33 -4.86 10.63 13.90
CA ASN A 33 -4.87 11.93 14.56
C ASN A 33 -4.99 13.08 13.54
N ASN A 34 -5.34 12.79 12.29
CA ASN A 34 -5.45 13.74 11.17
C ASN A 34 -4.13 14.40 10.74
N ASN A 35 -2.98 13.87 11.13
CA ASN A 35 -1.70 14.35 10.63
C ASN A 35 -1.44 13.83 9.23
N VAL A 36 -0.90 14.69 8.35
CA VAL A 36 -0.43 14.26 7.03
C VAL A 36 0.93 13.59 7.20
N VAL A 37 1.06 12.38 6.70
CA VAL A 37 2.27 11.55 6.79
C VAL A 37 2.58 10.89 5.45
N THR A 38 3.85 10.51 5.26
CA THR A 38 4.32 9.72 4.13
C THR A 38 5.03 8.46 4.64
N LEU A 39 5.43 7.57 3.74
CA LEU A 39 6.18 6.37 4.12
C LEU A 39 7.69 6.61 4.25
N GLU A 40 8.19 7.83 4.01
CA GLU A 40 9.63 8.15 4.02
C GLU A 40 10.35 7.69 5.30
N LYS A 41 9.70 7.78 6.46
CA LYS A 41 10.27 7.33 7.74
C LYS A 41 10.57 5.82 7.79
N TYR A 42 10.00 5.03 6.90
CA TYR A 42 10.21 3.59 6.81
C TYR A 42 11.29 3.21 5.80
N LYS A 43 11.81 4.17 5.04
CA LYS A 43 12.88 3.95 4.08
C LYS A 43 14.10 3.34 4.75
N GLY A 44 14.72 2.37 4.10
CA GLY A 44 15.84 1.59 4.66
C GLY A 44 15.42 0.23 5.25
N LYS A 45 14.12 -0.03 5.38
CA LYS A 45 13.58 -1.34 5.80
C LYS A 45 12.51 -1.81 4.84
N ASN A 46 12.35 -3.12 4.71
CA ASN A 46 11.20 -3.68 4.03
C ASN A 46 9.92 -3.33 4.80
N VAL A 47 8.81 -3.17 4.10
CA VAL A 47 7.52 -2.80 4.69
C VAL A 47 6.45 -3.79 4.27
N TYR A 48 5.73 -4.32 5.24
CA TYR A 48 4.50 -5.05 5.03
C TYR A 48 3.31 -4.13 5.23
N ILE A 49 2.39 -4.14 4.28
CA ILE A 49 1.15 -3.37 4.32
C ILE A 49 -0.04 -4.32 4.26
N LYS A 50 -0.92 -4.25 5.27
CA LYS A 50 -2.26 -4.85 5.19
C LYS A 50 -3.24 -3.81 4.67
N MET A 51 -3.85 -4.08 3.54
CA MET A 51 -4.96 -3.27 3.03
C MET A 51 -6.28 -3.90 3.47
N TRP A 52 -7.16 -3.11 4.08
CA TRP A 52 -8.37 -3.59 4.71
C TRP A 52 -9.49 -2.54 4.75
N ALA A 53 -10.67 -2.94 5.19
CA ALA A 53 -11.82 -2.07 5.38
C ALA A 53 -12.58 -2.41 6.66
N SER A 54 -13.27 -1.41 7.23
CA SER A 54 -14.04 -1.56 8.46
C SER A 54 -15.23 -2.52 8.33
N TRP A 55 -15.75 -2.69 7.13
CA TRP A 55 -16.87 -3.58 6.82
C TRP A 55 -16.46 -5.03 6.51
N CYS A 56 -15.16 -5.33 6.50
CA CYS A 56 -14.62 -6.63 6.07
C CYS A 56 -14.42 -7.57 7.27
N PRO A 57 -15.26 -8.58 7.50
CA PRO A 57 -15.17 -9.46 8.67
C PRO A 57 -13.84 -10.21 8.78
N ILE A 58 -13.31 -10.73 7.66
CA ILE A 58 -12.02 -11.43 7.62
C ILE A 58 -10.88 -10.47 7.97
N CYS A 59 -10.96 -9.21 7.53
CA CYS A 59 -9.98 -8.19 7.90
C CYS A 59 -9.97 -7.94 9.40
N LEU A 60 -11.15 -7.76 10.01
CA LEU A 60 -11.29 -7.49 11.44
C LEU A 60 -10.82 -8.67 12.29
N ALA A 61 -11.13 -9.89 11.89
CA ALA A 61 -10.68 -11.10 12.58
C ALA A 61 -9.14 -11.22 12.61
N GLY A 62 -8.44 -10.65 11.63
CA GLY A 62 -6.97 -10.69 11.56
C GLY A 62 -6.26 -9.52 12.25
N LEU A 63 -6.98 -8.53 12.81
CA LEU A 63 -6.32 -7.34 13.39
C LEU A 63 -5.53 -7.66 14.66
N ALA A 64 -6.01 -8.58 15.51
CA ALA A 64 -5.28 -8.98 16.71
C ALA A 64 -3.90 -9.56 16.39
N GLU A 65 -3.80 -10.38 15.34
CA GLU A 65 -2.54 -10.94 14.86
C GLU A 65 -1.60 -9.85 14.31
N ILE A 66 -2.14 -8.84 13.63
CA ILE A 66 -1.37 -7.67 13.17
C ILE A 66 -0.88 -6.82 14.34
N ASP A 67 -1.70 -6.63 15.38
CA ASP A 67 -1.31 -5.91 16.59
C ASP A 67 -0.12 -6.60 17.29
N GLU A 68 -0.18 -7.93 17.44
CA GLU A 68 0.90 -8.73 17.99
C GLU A 68 2.16 -8.69 17.10
N LEU A 69 2.02 -8.89 15.78
CA LEU A 69 3.13 -8.84 14.85
C LEU A 69 3.82 -7.47 14.85
N SER A 70 3.06 -6.39 15.03
CA SER A 70 3.59 -5.02 15.08
C SER A 70 4.59 -4.83 16.23
N THR A 71 4.43 -5.54 17.33
CA THR A 71 5.30 -5.47 18.51
C THR A 71 6.46 -6.46 18.51
N ASP A 72 6.51 -7.41 17.58
CA ASP A 72 7.59 -8.40 17.50
C ASP A 72 8.93 -7.74 17.16
N PRO A 73 9.91 -7.71 18.11
CA PRO A 73 11.20 -7.06 17.88
C PRO A 73 12.07 -7.80 16.85
N ASN A 74 11.75 -9.07 16.56
CA ASN A 74 12.54 -9.94 15.69
C ASN A 74 11.98 -10.01 14.26
N LYS A 75 10.92 -9.26 13.93
CA LYS A 75 10.29 -9.34 12.61
C LYS A 75 11.18 -8.88 11.45
N GLY A 76 12.07 -7.90 11.68
CA GLY A 76 13.04 -7.44 10.68
C GLY A 76 12.47 -6.54 9.56
N PHE A 77 11.19 -6.18 9.62
CA PHE A 77 10.48 -5.31 8.67
C PHE A 77 9.47 -4.43 9.42
N GLU A 78 8.97 -3.41 8.77
CA GLU A 78 7.91 -2.56 9.31
C GLU A 78 6.53 -3.11 8.96
N VAL A 79 5.58 -2.95 9.88
CA VAL A 79 4.18 -3.37 9.72
C VAL A 79 3.29 -2.14 9.76
N ILE A 80 2.56 -1.90 8.69
CA ILE A 80 1.55 -0.85 8.61
C ILE A 80 0.26 -1.39 8.02
N THR A 81 -0.83 -0.68 8.26
CA THR A 81 -2.11 -0.98 7.62
C THR A 81 -2.63 0.25 6.91
N ILE A 82 -3.30 0.04 5.78
CA ILE A 82 -3.90 1.11 4.98
C ILE A 82 -5.37 0.83 4.76
N VAL A 83 -6.17 1.87 5.00
CA VAL A 83 -7.59 1.93 4.67
C VAL A 83 -7.79 3.05 3.66
N SER A 84 -8.68 2.87 2.70
CA SER A 84 -8.98 3.88 1.68
C SER A 84 -10.39 4.42 1.88
N PRO A 85 -10.54 5.54 2.63
CA PRO A 85 -11.86 6.13 2.90
C PRO A 85 -12.62 6.45 1.62
N GLU A 86 -13.94 6.28 1.67
CA GLU A 86 -14.88 6.53 0.55
C GLU A 86 -14.60 5.68 -0.71
N GLN A 87 -13.64 4.77 -0.64
CA GLN A 87 -13.35 3.79 -1.70
C GLN A 87 -13.94 2.43 -1.32
N LYS A 88 -14.47 1.70 -2.29
CA LYS A 88 -14.97 0.32 -2.12
C LYS A 88 -15.92 0.14 -0.92
N GLY A 89 -16.78 1.14 -0.64
CA GLY A 89 -17.76 1.07 0.43
C GLY A 89 -17.25 1.43 1.82
N GLU A 90 -16.03 1.92 1.96
CA GLU A 90 -15.52 2.37 3.25
C GLU A 90 -16.14 3.72 3.66
N LYS A 91 -16.16 3.97 4.97
CA LYS A 91 -16.60 5.23 5.59
C LYS A 91 -15.74 6.41 5.16
N SER A 92 -16.21 7.64 5.39
CA SER A 92 -15.35 8.83 5.34
C SER A 92 -14.25 8.74 6.41
N SER A 93 -13.17 9.50 6.22
CA SER A 93 -12.03 9.52 7.16
C SER A 93 -12.47 9.79 8.60
N GLU A 94 -13.34 10.78 8.83
CA GLU A 94 -13.80 11.15 10.17
C GLU A 94 -14.58 10.00 10.83
N LYS A 95 -15.54 9.41 10.10
CA LYS A 95 -16.34 8.29 10.61
C LYS A 95 -15.51 7.04 10.83
N PHE A 96 -14.51 6.80 9.98
CA PHE A 96 -13.59 5.68 10.18
C PHE A 96 -12.74 5.86 11.43
N ILE A 97 -12.16 7.06 11.63
CA ILE A 97 -11.34 7.36 12.81
C ILE A 97 -12.13 7.21 14.10
N GLU A 98 -13.36 7.77 14.14
CA GLU A 98 -14.26 7.62 15.30
C GLU A 98 -14.55 6.16 15.61
N TRP A 99 -14.91 5.39 14.60
CA TRP A 99 -15.17 3.97 14.74
C TRP A 99 -13.92 3.19 15.18
N TYR A 100 -12.75 3.46 14.57
CA TYR A 100 -11.50 2.76 14.88
C TYR A 100 -11.02 3.03 16.31
N LYS A 101 -11.19 4.24 16.82
CA LYS A 101 -10.86 4.60 18.20
C LYS A 101 -11.67 3.81 19.26
N GLY A 102 -12.81 3.25 18.87
CA GLY A 102 -13.59 2.32 19.67
C GLY A 102 -13.00 0.91 19.74
N LEU A 103 -12.03 0.57 18.88
CA LEU A 103 -11.28 -0.68 18.95
C LEU A 103 -10.11 -0.52 19.93
N GLU A 104 -9.70 -1.61 20.57
CA GLU A 104 -8.69 -1.57 21.65
C GLU A 104 -7.25 -1.80 21.14
N TYR A 105 -7.01 -1.77 19.83
CA TYR A 105 -5.67 -1.98 19.26
C TYR A 105 -4.80 -0.74 19.45
N LYS A 106 -3.61 -0.92 20.02
CA LYS A 106 -2.68 0.17 20.36
C LYS A 106 -1.41 0.19 19.51
N ASN A 107 -1.08 -0.92 18.88
CA ASN A 107 0.21 -1.11 18.20
C ASN A 107 0.07 -1.09 16.67
N ILE A 108 -1.15 -1.12 16.15
CA ILE A 108 -1.40 -1.08 14.72
C ILE A 108 -1.24 0.35 14.20
N VAL A 109 -0.34 0.53 13.23
CA VAL A 109 -0.27 1.76 12.46
C VAL A 109 -1.37 1.73 11.40
N VAL A 110 -2.30 2.68 11.46
CA VAL A 110 -3.37 2.84 10.47
C VAL A 110 -3.15 4.13 9.71
N LEU A 111 -3.02 4.03 8.40
CA LEU A 111 -2.90 5.16 7.48
C LEU A 111 -4.12 5.19 6.56
N LEU A 112 -4.62 6.40 6.32
CA LEU A 112 -5.79 6.64 5.46
C LEU A 112 -5.33 7.14 4.10
N ASP A 113 -5.57 6.34 3.06
CA ASP A 113 -5.33 6.67 1.66
C ASP A 113 -6.58 7.33 1.06
N GLU A 114 -6.82 8.60 1.40
CA GLU A 114 -8.04 9.32 1.00
C GLU A 114 -8.20 9.45 -0.53
N LYS A 115 -7.08 9.50 -1.26
CA LYS A 115 -7.07 9.63 -2.72
C LYS A 115 -7.11 8.30 -3.46
N GLY A 116 -7.02 7.17 -2.75
CA GLY A 116 -6.95 5.84 -3.34
C GLY A 116 -5.68 5.61 -4.18
N GLU A 117 -4.59 6.32 -3.88
CA GLU A 117 -3.34 6.21 -4.64
C GLU A 117 -2.71 4.81 -4.51
N VAL A 118 -2.76 4.23 -3.31
CA VAL A 118 -2.24 2.87 -3.11
C VAL A 118 -3.11 1.85 -3.86
N LEU A 119 -4.43 1.99 -3.84
CA LEU A 119 -5.33 1.14 -4.64
C LEU A 119 -4.97 1.18 -6.13
N LYS A 120 -4.70 2.37 -6.67
CA LYS A 120 -4.34 2.55 -8.07
C LYS A 120 -2.98 1.91 -8.40
N ARG A 121 -1.95 2.18 -7.59
CA ARG A 121 -0.59 1.70 -7.84
C ARG A 121 -0.43 0.20 -7.61
N THR A 122 -1.20 -0.39 -6.70
CA THR A 122 -1.18 -1.83 -6.39
C THR A 122 -2.18 -2.66 -7.18
N ASN A 123 -3.16 -2.02 -7.81
CA ASN A 123 -4.29 -2.66 -8.47
C ASN A 123 -5.06 -3.63 -7.53
N VAL A 124 -5.12 -3.33 -6.25
CA VAL A 124 -5.90 -4.11 -5.27
C VAL A 124 -7.39 -3.97 -5.55
N ARG A 125 -8.07 -5.11 -5.72
CA ARG A 125 -9.49 -5.17 -6.07
C ARG A 125 -10.40 -5.53 -4.90
N GLY A 126 -9.87 -6.13 -3.85
CA GLY A 126 -10.64 -6.60 -2.70
C GLY A 126 -9.82 -6.66 -1.43
N TYR A 127 -10.49 -6.93 -0.31
CA TYR A 127 -9.89 -6.98 1.00
C TYR A 127 -10.14 -8.33 1.70
N PRO A 128 -9.20 -8.76 2.55
CA PRO A 128 -7.87 -8.18 2.77
C PRO A 128 -6.94 -8.42 1.58
N SER A 129 -5.94 -7.55 1.43
CA SER A 129 -4.82 -7.76 0.52
C SER A 129 -3.53 -7.32 1.21
N SER A 130 -2.45 -7.98 0.89
CA SER A 130 -1.12 -7.69 1.42
C SER A 130 -0.23 -7.08 0.34
N VAL A 131 0.49 -6.01 0.68
CA VAL A 131 1.46 -5.36 -0.19
C VAL A 131 2.81 -5.39 0.49
N PHE A 132 3.83 -5.84 -0.22
CA PHE A 132 5.21 -5.92 0.27
C PHE A 132 6.06 -4.91 -0.47
N LEU A 133 6.72 -4.03 0.28
CA LEU A 133 7.66 -3.04 -0.24
C LEU A 133 9.09 -3.41 0.12
N ASN A 134 10.02 -3.08 -0.77
CA ASN A 134 11.44 -3.13 -0.43
C ASN A 134 11.86 -1.88 0.37
N SER A 135 13.15 -1.82 0.74
CA SER A 135 13.73 -0.71 1.51
C SER A 135 13.70 0.65 0.80
N GLU A 136 13.48 0.68 -0.51
CA GLU A 136 13.29 1.88 -1.32
C GLU A 136 11.81 2.25 -1.51
N LEU A 137 10.89 1.57 -0.80
CA LEU A 137 9.44 1.74 -0.88
C LEU A 137 8.82 1.37 -2.24
N ASN A 138 9.51 0.55 -3.02
CA ASN A 138 8.97 -0.01 -4.25
C ASN A 138 8.08 -1.23 -3.95
N ILE A 139 6.94 -1.30 -4.63
CA ILE A 139 6.03 -2.44 -4.56
C ILE A 139 6.73 -3.66 -5.18
N LYS A 140 6.97 -4.67 -4.36
CA LYS A 140 7.58 -5.95 -4.78
C LYS A 140 6.55 -7.01 -5.05
N LYS A 141 5.50 -7.06 -4.24
CA LYS A 141 4.50 -8.11 -4.30
C LYS A 141 3.16 -7.62 -3.77
N VAL A 142 2.10 -8.06 -4.40
CA VAL A 142 0.71 -7.88 -3.94
C VAL A 142 0.06 -9.25 -3.86
N VAL A 143 -0.49 -9.60 -2.70
CA VAL A 143 -1.10 -10.91 -2.44
C VAL A 143 -2.54 -10.71 -1.98
N PRO A 144 -3.53 -11.15 -2.75
CA PRO A 144 -4.93 -11.14 -2.30
C PRO A 144 -5.17 -12.14 -1.17
N GLY A 145 -6.11 -11.83 -0.31
CA GLY A 145 -6.55 -12.71 0.77
C GLY A 145 -5.79 -12.52 2.07
N HIS A 146 -6.21 -13.29 3.08
CA HIS A 146 -5.59 -13.27 4.41
C HIS A 146 -4.24 -14.00 4.39
N LEU A 147 -3.26 -13.42 5.05
CA LEU A 147 -1.98 -14.05 5.37
C LEU A 147 -1.83 -14.08 6.89
N ASN A 148 -1.34 -15.20 7.43
CA ASN A 148 -0.94 -15.29 8.82
C ASN A 148 0.46 -14.72 9.05
N SER A 149 0.86 -14.52 10.32
CA SER A 149 2.14 -13.93 10.69
C SER A 149 3.35 -14.66 10.13
N GLU A 150 3.32 -15.99 10.04
CA GLU A 150 4.43 -16.78 9.49
C GLU A 150 4.59 -16.52 7.99
N GLN A 151 3.50 -16.51 7.24
CA GLN A 151 3.49 -16.19 5.82
C GLN A 151 3.97 -14.76 5.57
N ILE A 152 3.52 -13.80 6.39
CA ILE A 152 3.98 -12.41 6.31
C ILE A 152 5.49 -12.31 6.55
N LYS A 153 6.01 -12.95 7.60
CA LYS A 153 7.44 -12.98 7.91
C LYS A 153 8.27 -13.59 6.78
N GLU A 154 7.80 -14.69 6.20
CA GLU A 154 8.51 -15.35 5.09
C GLU A 154 8.57 -14.47 3.85
N MET A 155 7.46 -13.79 3.51
CA MET A 155 7.36 -12.95 2.31
C MET A 155 8.00 -11.55 2.47
N SER A 156 8.35 -11.16 3.70
CA SER A 156 8.95 -9.86 4.01
C SER A 156 10.50 -9.88 4.05
N LYS A 157 11.09 -11.05 3.85
CA LYS A 157 12.55 -11.26 3.83
C LYS A 157 13.27 -10.62 2.64
#